data_ed92f647a6b374afb1e5a2a5b39f7326
#
_entry.id   ed92f647a6b374afb1e5a2a5b39f7326
#
_cell.length_a   1.000
_cell.length_b   1.000
_cell.length_c   1.000
_cell.angle_alpha   90.00
_cell.angle_beta   90.00
_cell.angle_gamma   90.00
#
_symmetry.space_group_name_H-M   'P 1'
#
loop_
_entity.id
_entity.type
_entity.pdbx_description
1 polymer ?
#
loop_
_entity_poly.entity_id
_entity_poly.type
_entity_poly.pdbx_seq_one_letter_code
_entity_poly.pdbx_strand_id
1 'polypeptide(L)'
;MSYRSAPFGGGQGIYMHEISKALTGLGHKVDVISGPPYPDLISDVKLIKLPGLNLFRTFSFRERVNILLKKKGKSLDDWYEFFSTLLGGFPEPKTFGKRAQIFLKPNNYDVIIDNQSLSYGMLEIQALNPFIEIIHHPISKDYYYDLKFAKGIAQRLSKMRWHSFLPMQKKVSKKIQVIVTPSLNSKVDINGDFKVPLQNIQVIPNGIDTNIFCPLPAVKALPYRIITTASADVPLKGLDFTLHAMVKLKSEYLDAELIVIGSPRPDGHTERLLQDLGLGKQVTFKTNLTKKEIAEEYAKSSVAVVSSLYEGFGFPVGEAMACSTPLVATNVASIPEITGPFAQLILPGNTDAIYAGIKNIFQDPAKYKMQADLGRQHIIENFNWKTIGLAYEELLYKTINEFTC
;
A
#
# COMPACT_ATOMS: atom_id res chain seq x y z
N MET A 1 -15.72 -0.23 -4.49
CA MET A 1 -15.85 -1.39 -3.57
C MET A 1 -14.48 -1.79 -3.04
N SER A 2 -14.42 -2.45 -1.89
CA SER A 2 -13.16 -3.03 -1.40
C SER A 2 -13.46 -4.19 -0.44
N TYR A 3 -12.80 -5.32 -0.65
CA TYR A 3 -12.99 -6.47 0.25
C TYR A 3 -12.45 -6.22 1.66
N ARG A 4 -11.55 -5.21 1.80
CA ARG A 4 -10.85 -4.89 3.04
C ARG A 4 -10.20 -3.50 2.93
N SER A 5 -10.40 -2.63 3.92
CA SER A 5 -9.88 -1.26 3.89
C SER A 5 -9.55 -0.74 5.29
N ALA A 6 -8.60 -1.40 5.99
CA ALA A 6 -8.18 -0.93 7.31
C ALA A 6 -7.73 0.55 7.26
N PRO A 7 -8.22 1.41 8.15
CA PRO A 7 -7.89 2.84 8.15
C PRO A 7 -6.41 3.10 8.48
N PHE A 8 -5.79 2.19 9.23
CA PHE A 8 -4.39 2.25 9.62
C PHE A 8 -3.65 0.97 9.21
N GLY A 9 -2.41 1.11 8.78
CA GLY A 9 -1.51 -0.02 8.52
C GLY A 9 -1.69 -0.71 7.16
N GLY A 10 -2.15 0.00 6.14
CA GLY A 10 -2.18 -0.53 4.77
C GLY A 10 -2.59 0.51 3.73
N GLY A 11 -1.99 0.44 2.54
CA GLY A 11 -2.25 1.39 1.44
C GLY A 11 -3.69 1.38 0.93
N GLN A 12 -4.40 0.23 1.00
CA GLN A 12 -5.77 0.11 0.50
C GLN A 12 -6.78 0.99 1.24
N GLY A 13 -6.68 1.09 2.57
CA GLY A 13 -7.57 1.95 3.35
C GLY A 13 -7.32 3.44 3.09
N ILE A 14 -6.05 3.84 3.00
CA ILE A 14 -5.65 5.19 2.62
C ILE A 14 -6.17 5.52 1.22
N TYR A 15 -5.99 4.63 0.27
CA TYR A 15 -6.46 4.81 -1.09
C TYR A 15 -7.99 4.99 -1.14
N MET A 16 -8.76 4.14 -0.45
CA MET A 16 -10.23 4.24 -0.43
C MET A 16 -10.72 5.56 0.16
N HIS A 17 -10.08 6.03 1.24
CA HIS A 17 -10.37 7.33 1.83
C HIS A 17 -10.16 8.47 0.82
N GLU A 18 -8.97 8.51 0.22
CA GLU A 18 -8.56 9.63 -0.61
C GLU A 18 -9.28 9.67 -1.96
N ILE A 19 -9.45 8.53 -2.63
CA ILE A 19 -10.15 8.50 -3.93
C ILE A 19 -11.64 8.85 -3.75
N SER A 20 -12.29 8.36 -2.68
CA SER A 20 -13.68 8.72 -2.42
C SER A 20 -13.83 10.20 -2.10
N LYS A 21 -12.90 10.78 -1.33
CA LYS A 21 -12.84 12.23 -1.05
C LYS A 21 -12.60 13.03 -2.32
N ALA A 22 -11.68 12.61 -3.21
CA ALA A 22 -11.37 13.30 -4.44
C ALA A 22 -12.58 13.34 -5.40
N LEU A 23 -13.24 12.20 -5.60
CA LEU A 23 -14.42 12.11 -6.46
C LEU A 23 -15.62 12.89 -5.88
N THR A 24 -15.85 12.83 -4.57
CA THR A 24 -16.88 13.65 -3.91
C THR A 24 -16.58 15.14 -4.07
N GLY A 25 -15.32 15.54 -3.98
CA GLY A 25 -14.88 16.93 -4.19
C GLY A 25 -15.09 17.43 -5.64
N LEU A 26 -15.23 16.54 -6.61
CA LEU A 26 -15.58 16.84 -8.01
C LEU A 26 -17.11 16.86 -8.23
N GLY A 27 -17.93 16.61 -7.19
CA GLY A 27 -19.37 16.66 -7.25
C GLY A 27 -20.04 15.29 -7.47
N HIS A 28 -19.28 14.19 -7.51
CA HIS A 28 -19.86 12.85 -7.62
C HIS A 28 -20.48 12.41 -6.29
N LYS A 29 -21.59 11.68 -6.38
CA LYS A 29 -22.16 10.95 -5.23
C LYS A 29 -21.46 9.60 -5.10
N VAL A 30 -20.75 9.41 -4.00
CA VAL A 30 -19.91 8.21 -3.78
C VAL A 30 -20.45 7.36 -2.64
N ASP A 31 -20.75 6.10 -2.93
CA ASP A 31 -21.04 5.07 -1.95
C ASP A 31 -19.83 4.11 -1.88
N VAL A 32 -19.31 3.85 -0.69
CA VAL A 32 -18.23 2.88 -0.48
C VAL A 32 -18.79 1.59 0.10
N ILE A 33 -18.75 0.52 -0.69
CA ILE A 33 -19.16 -0.83 -0.29
C ILE A 33 -17.91 -1.58 0.18
N SER A 34 -17.86 -1.95 1.47
CA SER A 34 -16.66 -2.56 2.04
C SER A 34 -16.93 -3.80 2.89
N GLY A 35 -16.01 -4.78 2.79
CA GLY A 35 -15.83 -5.81 3.80
C GLY A 35 -14.98 -5.30 4.98
N PRO A 36 -14.99 -6.02 6.13
CA PRO A 36 -14.19 -5.64 7.29
C PRO A 36 -12.68 -5.96 7.12
N PRO A 37 -11.77 -5.18 7.73
CA PRO A 37 -12.03 -3.95 8.47
C PRO A 37 -12.43 -2.81 7.55
N TYR A 38 -13.34 -1.97 8.05
CA TYR A 38 -13.94 -0.90 7.25
C TYR A 38 -13.02 0.32 7.17
N PRO A 39 -13.09 1.10 6.07
CA PRO A 39 -12.34 2.34 5.93
C PRO A 39 -12.88 3.43 6.86
N ASP A 40 -12.02 4.38 7.21
CA ASP A 40 -12.42 5.69 7.69
C ASP A 40 -12.70 6.59 6.48
N LEU A 41 -13.86 7.25 6.44
CA LEU A 41 -14.34 8.03 5.29
C LEU A 41 -14.78 9.41 5.75
N ILE A 42 -14.79 10.39 4.83
CA ILE A 42 -15.40 11.70 5.09
C ILE A 42 -16.92 11.55 5.23
N SER A 43 -17.55 12.52 5.93
CA SER A 43 -18.99 12.52 6.24
C SER A 43 -19.91 12.39 5.03
N ASP A 44 -19.46 12.92 3.89
CA ASP A 44 -20.25 13.01 2.66
C ASP A 44 -20.22 11.71 1.84
N VAL A 45 -19.41 10.73 2.25
CA VAL A 45 -19.31 9.41 1.62
C VAL A 45 -20.05 8.37 2.44
N LYS A 46 -21.06 7.75 1.85
CA LYS A 46 -21.83 6.69 2.50
C LYS A 46 -21.07 5.37 2.55
N LEU A 47 -20.91 4.80 3.75
CA LEU A 47 -20.34 3.47 3.94
C LEU A 47 -21.43 2.40 3.98
N ILE A 48 -21.37 1.45 3.07
CA ILE A 48 -22.19 0.25 3.01
C ILE A 48 -21.36 -0.95 3.44
N LYS A 49 -21.71 -1.54 4.57
CA LYS A 49 -20.96 -2.66 5.17
C LYS A 49 -21.46 -4.00 4.66
N LEU A 50 -20.58 -4.80 4.06
CA LEU A 50 -20.82 -6.19 3.72
C LEU A 50 -20.02 -7.10 4.66
N PRO A 51 -20.60 -7.51 5.79
CA PRO A 51 -19.87 -8.20 6.85
C PRO A 51 -19.40 -9.61 6.45
N GLY A 52 -18.12 -9.91 6.65
CA GLY A 52 -17.54 -11.23 6.71
C GLY A 52 -17.12 -11.58 8.15
N LEU A 53 -16.40 -12.68 8.35
CA LEU A 53 -15.90 -13.06 9.68
C LEU A 53 -14.69 -12.25 10.13
N ASN A 54 -13.93 -11.64 9.21
CA ASN A 54 -12.74 -10.83 9.49
C ASN A 54 -11.68 -11.59 10.32
N LEU A 55 -11.32 -12.79 9.88
CA LEU A 55 -10.40 -13.68 10.60
C LEU A 55 -8.91 -13.42 10.31
N PHE A 56 -8.60 -12.45 9.45
CA PHE A 56 -7.24 -12.16 8.98
C PHE A 56 -6.21 -11.94 10.10
N ARG A 57 -6.58 -11.23 11.16
CA ARG A 57 -5.70 -10.91 12.30
C ARG A 57 -5.93 -11.82 13.51
N THR A 58 -6.78 -12.83 13.37
CA THR A 58 -7.14 -13.72 14.46
C THR A 58 -6.39 -15.04 14.31
N PHE A 59 -5.41 -15.29 15.16
CA PHE A 59 -4.57 -16.50 15.09
C PHE A 59 -5.00 -17.60 16.09
N SER A 60 -5.72 -17.23 17.14
CA SER A 60 -6.22 -18.17 18.15
C SER A 60 -7.42 -18.95 17.61
N PHE A 61 -7.37 -20.30 17.69
CA PHE A 61 -8.49 -21.16 17.32
C PHE A 61 -9.76 -20.83 18.11
N ARG A 62 -9.63 -20.62 19.43
CA ARG A 62 -10.76 -20.28 20.31
C ARG A 62 -11.43 -18.95 19.89
N GLU A 63 -10.65 -17.96 19.54
CA GLU A 63 -11.19 -16.68 19.07
C GLU A 63 -11.92 -16.83 17.73
N ARG A 64 -11.36 -17.60 16.77
CA ARG A 64 -12.01 -17.88 15.50
C ARG A 64 -13.37 -18.58 15.69
N VAL A 65 -13.41 -19.58 16.57
CA VAL A 65 -14.67 -20.27 16.93
C VAL A 65 -15.66 -19.29 17.56
N ASN A 66 -15.21 -18.48 18.51
CA ASN A 66 -16.07 -17.48 19.15
C ASN A 66 -16.63 -16.46 18.15
N ILE A 67 -15.83 -15.98 17.20
CA ILE A 67 -16.30 -15.07 16.14
C ILE A 67 -17.39 -15.75 15.31
N LEU A 68 -17.15 -16.98 14.87
CA LEU A 68 -18.14 -17.74 14.10
C LEU A 68 -19.43 -17.96 14.91
N LEU A 69 -19.32 -18.38 16.19
CA LEU A 69 -20.50 -18.66 17.04
C LEU A 69 -21.32 -17.42 17.33
N LYS A 70 -20.69 -16.25 17.56
CA LYS A 70 -21.36 -14.97 17.83
C LYS A 70 -22.11 -14.42 16.62
N LYS A 71 -21.73 -14.79 15.39
CA LYS A 71 -22.42 -14.31 14.19
C LYS A 71 -23.81 -14.92 14.08
N LYS A 72 -24.84 -14.08 14.07
CA LYS A 72 -26.24 -14.47 13.82
C LYS A 72 -26.44 -14.69 12.31
N GLY A 73 -27.28 -15.66 11.92
CA GLY A 73 -27.60 -15.92 10.51
C GLY A 73 -26.38 -16.35 9.68
N LYS A 74 -25.68 -17.41 10.09
CA LYS A 74 -24.49 -17.94 9.42
C LYS A 74 -24.82 -18.43 8.00
N SER A 75 -24.06 -17.92 7.02
CA SER A 75 -24.13 -18.34 5.63
C SER A 75 -23.12 -19.46 5.32
N LEU A 76 -23.26 -20.09 4.16
CA LEU A 76 -22.25 -21.06 3.67
C LEU A 76 -20.88 -20.36 3.46
N ASP A 77 -20.89 -19.08 3.11
CA ASP A 77 -19.66 -18.30 2.92
C ASP A 77 -18.93 -18.08 4.25
N ASP A 78 -19.64 -17.94 5.38
CA ASP A 78 -19.03 -17.85 6.71
C ASP A 78 -18.31 -19.15 7.09
N TRP A 79 -18.93 -20.28 6.84
CA TRP A 79 -18.32 -21.59 7.05
C TRP A 79 -17.08 -21.79 6.15
N TYR A 80 -17.18 -21.36 4.88
CA TYR A 80 -16.04 -21.39 3.97
C TYR A 80 -14.90 -20.49 4.46
N GLU A 81 -15.18 -19.26 4.92
CA GLU A 81 -14.18 -18.35 5.52
C GLU A 81 -13.50 -19.02 6.71
N PHE A 82 -14.28 -19.62 7.61
CA PHE A 82 -13.76 -20.27 8.81
C PHE A 82 -12.82 -21.45 8.48
N PHE A 83 -13.28 -22.41 7.70
CA PHE A 83 -12.48 -23.60 7.38
C PHE A 83 -11.27 -23.26 6.51
N SER A 84 -11.43 -22.40 5.51
CA SER A 84 -10.32 -21.94 4.67
C SER A 84 -9.22 -21.27 5.49
N THR A 85 -9.61 -20.42 6.45
CA THR A 85 -8.64 -19.72 7.32
C THR A 85 -7.96 -20.68 8.30
N LEU A 86 -8.67 -21.71 8.79
CA LEU A 86 -8.05 -22.77 9.61
C LEU A 86 -6.95 -23.53 8.85
N LEU A 87 -7.16 -23.73 7.55
CA LEU A 87 -6.17 -24.37 6.67
C LEU A 87 -5.07 -23.39 6.19
N GLY A 88 -5.09 -22.16 6.67
CA GLY A 88 -4.10 -21.12 6.34
C GLY A 88 -4.35 -20.40 5.01
N GLY A 89 -5.55 -20.50 4.43
CA GLY A 89 -5.96 -19.77 3.24
C GLY A 89 -6.45 -18.35 3.55
N PHE A 90 -6.66 -17.57 2.48
CA PHE A 90 -7.19 -16.22 2.54
C PHE A 90 -8.45 -16.10 1.66
N PRO A 91 -9.65 -16.43 2.21
CA PRO A 91 -10.90 -16.53 1.46
C PRO A 91 -11.62 -15.21 1.21
N GLU A 92 -11.27 -14.15 1.94
CA GLU A 92 -12.01 -12.88 1.98
C GLU A 92 -12.30 -12.26 0.61
N PRO A 93 -11.35 -12.20 -0.37
CA PRO A 93 -11.65 -11.64 -1.68
C PRO A 93 -12.79 -12.38 -2.40
N LYS A 94 -12.79 -13.73 -2.34
CA LYS A 94 -13.80 -14.56 -2.99
C LYS A 94 -15.18 -14.38 -2.39
N THR A 95 -15.29 -14.44 -1.06
CA THR A 95 -16.58 -14.34 -0.37
C THR A 95 -17.15 -12.93 -0.39
N PHE A 96 -16.28 -11.91 -0.33
CA PHE A 96 -16.68 -10.52 -0.53
C PHE A 96 -17.30 -10.31 -1.91
N GLY A 97 -16.62 -10.76 -2.97
CA GLY A 97 -17.15 -10.59 -4.33
C GLY A 97 -18.49 -11.24 -4.55
N LYS A 98 -18.76 -12.41 -3.94
CA LYS A 98 -20.08 -13.04 -3.98
C LYS A 98 -21.13 -12.20 -3.25
N ARG A 99 -20.81 -11.67 -2.06
CA ARG A 99 -21.72 -10.76 -1.33
C ARG A 99 -21.97 -9.46 -2.10
N ALA A 100 -20.93 -8.88 -2.70
CA ALA A 100 -21.07 -7.66 -3.50
C ALA A 100 -21.94 -7.89 -4.75
N GLN A 101 -21.75 -9.00 -5.46
CA GLN A 101 -22.58 -9.38 -6.60
C GLN A 101 -24.07 -9.50 -6.23
N ILE A 102 -24.38 -10.13 -5.11
CA ILE A 102 -25.77 -10.28 -4.63
C ILE A 102 -26.35 -8.91 -4.27
N PHE A 103 -25.57 -8.08 -3.59
CA PHE A 103 -25.99 -6.74 -3.15
C PHE A 103 -26.26 -5.80 -4.33
N LEU A 104 -25.41 -5.82 -5.36
CA LEU A 104 -25.46 -4.88 -6.48
C LEU A 104 -26.54 -5.20 -7.53
N LYS A 105 -27.06 -6.42 -7.59
CA LYS A 105 -28.09 -6.81 -8.56
C LYS A 105 -29.29 -5.84 -8.65
N PRO A 106 -29.86 -5.37 -7.55
CA PRO A 106 -30.99 -4.44 -7.58
C PRO A 106 -30.58 -2.96 -7.58
N ASN A 107 -29.30 -2.62 -7.58
CA ASN A 107 -28.84 -1.26 -7.40
C ASN A 107 -28.42 -0.61 -8.71
N ASN A 108 -28.80 0.66 -8.87
CA ASN A 108 -28.42 1.48 -10.02
C ASN A 108 -27.26 2.40 -9.63
N TYR A 109 -26.07 2.05 -10.04
CA TYR A 109 -24.90 2.92 -10.02
C TYR A 109 -24.46 3.19 -11.45
N ASP A 110 -24.09 4.43 -11.77
CA ASP A 110 -23.62 4.79 -13.10
C ASP A 110 -22.32 4.03 -13.46
N VAL A 111 -21.46 3.82 -12.47
CA VAL A 111 -20.20 3.08 -12.62
C VAL A 111 -19.76 2.45 -11.29
N ILE A 112 -19.10 1.33 -11.35
CA ILE A 112 -18.58 0.60 -10.20
C ILE A 112 -17.07 0.48 -10.30
N ILE A 113 -16.37 0.89 -9.22
CA ILE A 113 -14.93 0.72 -9.08
C ILE A 113 -14.67 -0.35 -8.03
N ASP A 114 -13.89 -1.39 -8.34
CA ASP A 114 -13.41 -2.37 -7.37
C ASP A 114 -11.93 -2.17 -7.04
N ASN A 115 -11.60 -2.26 -5.75
CA ASN A 115 -10.25 -2.09 -5.25
C ASN A 115 -9.60 -3.45 -4.98
N GLN A 116 -9.09 -4.06 -6.04
CA GLN A 116 -8.24 -5.26 -6.03
C GLN A 116 -8.87 -6.51 -5.40
N SER A 117 -10.20 -6.67 -5.45
CA SER A 117 -10.83 -7.92 -5.01
C SER A 117 -10.57 -9.07 -6.00
N LEU A 118 -10.65 -8.79 -7.28
CA LEU A 118 -10.37 -9.73 -8.39
C LEU A 118 -11.03 -11.10 -8.19
N SER A 119 -12.27 -11.11 -7.72
CA SER A 119 -13.04 -12.33 -7.49
C SER A 119 -14.00 -12.62 -8.63
N TYR A 120 -14.52 -13.85 -8.70
CA TYR A 120 -15.48 -14.23 -9.74
C TYR A 120 -16.74 -13.34 -9.77
N GLY A 121 -17.19 -12.84 -8.62
CA GLY A 121 -18.31 -11.90 -8.55
C GLY A 121 -18.10 -10.62 -9.34
N MET A 122 -16.87 -10.19 -9.55
CA MET A 122 -16.54 -9.00 -10.33
C MET A 122 -16.90 -9.17 -11.83
N LEU A 123 -16.80 -10.38 -12.35
CA LEU A 123 -17.18 -10.67 -13.74
C LEU A 123 -18.70 -10.53 -13.97
N GLU A 124 -19.48 -10.95 -12.99
CA GLU A 124 -20.94 -10.79 -13.03
C GLU A 124 -21.36 -9.32 -12.87
N ILE A 125 -20.66 -8.59 -12.01
CA ILE A 125 -20.89 -7.15 -11.82
C ILE A 125 -20.55 -6.39 -13.11
N GLN A 126 -19.39 -6.67 -13.74
CA GLN A 126 -18.95 -6.09 -14.99
C GLN A 126 -19.96 -6.37 -16.15
N ALA A 127 -20.57 -7.55 -16.16
CA ALA A 127 -21.54 -7.91 -17.19
C ALA A 127 -22.83 -7.07 -17.13
N LEU A 128 -23.12 -6.44 -16.00
CA LEU A 128 -24.36 -5.71 -15.73
C LEU A 128 -24.17 -4.21 -15.51
N ASN A 129 -22.93 -3.74 -15.38
CA ASN A 129 -22.63 -2.35 -15.02
C ASN A 129 -21.32 -1.89 -15.68
N PRO A 130 -21.15 -0.59 -15.99
CA PRO A 130 -19.84 0.00 -16.24
C PRO A 130 -18.92 -0.31 -15.06
N PHE A 131 -17.74 -0.88 -15.33
CA PHE A 131 -16.91 -1.43 -14.28
C PHE A 131 -15.42 -1.14 -14.50
N ILE A 132 -14.75 -0.72 -13.43
CA ILE A 132 -13.32 -0.48 -13.39
C ILE A 132 -12.71 -1.30 -12.25
N GLU A 133 -11.68 -2.07 -12.54
CA GLU A 133 -10.89 -2.80 -11.55
C GLU A 133 -9.58 -2.06 -11.27
N ILE A 134 -9.25 -1.84 -10.01
CA ILE A 134 -7.97 -1.28 -9.61
C ILE A 134 -7.05 -2.40 -9.17
N ILE A 135 -5.87 -2.48 -9.77
CA ILE A 135 -4.81 -3.40 -9.37
C ILE A 135 -3.58 -2.57 -9.00
N HIS A 136 -3.32 -2.39 -7.72
CA HIS A 136 -2.17 -1.60 -7.25
C HIS A 136 -0.85 -2.23 -7.65
N HIS A 137 -0.76 -3.53 -7.60
CA HIS A 137 0.31 -4.37 -8.16
C HIS A 137 -0.15 -5.83 -8.17
N PRO A 138 0.46 -6.68 -8.98
CA PRO A 138 0.11 -8.09 -8.98
C PRO A 138 0.65 -8.77 -7.72
N ILE A 139 -0.25 -9.37 -6.92
CA ILE A 139 0.09 -10.10 -5.66
C ILE A 139 1.09 -11.25 -5.88
N SER A 140 1.32 -11.66 -7.13
CA SER A 140 2.40 -12.60 -7.49
C SER A 140 3.79 -12.11 -7.07
N LYS A 141 4.02 -10.79 -6.98
CA LYS A 141 5.28 -10.21 -6.49
C LYS A 141 5.43 -10.46 -4.98
N ASP A 142 4.37 -10.23 -4.21
CA ASP A 142 4.36 -10.54 -2.77
C ASP A 142 4.60 -12.04 -2.55
N TYR A 143 3.92 -12.89 -3.31
CA TYR A 143 4.10 -14.34 -3.25
C TYR A 143 5.53 -14.77 -3.57
N TYR A 144 6.15 -14.19 -4.61
CA TYR A 144 7.53 -14.46 -4.96
C TYR A 144 8.48 -14.14 -3.80
N TYR A 145 8.38 -12.95 -3.23
CA TYR A 145 9.24 -12.53 -2.12
C TYR A 145 8.94 -13.30 -0.82
N ASP A 146 7.68 -13.61 -0.55
CA ASP A 146 7.28 -14.46 0.57
C ASP A 146 7.93 -15.84 0.49
N LEU A 147 7.99 -16.45 -0.70
CA LEU A 147 8.68 -17.73 -0.90
C LEU A 147 10.20 -17.60 -0.87
N LYS A 148 10.76 -16.52 -1.40
CA LYS A 148 12.21 -16.26 -1.42
C LYS A 148 12.79 -16.13 -0.01
N PHE A 149 12.07 -15.47 0.90
CA PHE A 149 12.50 -15.25 2.28
C PHE A 149 11.96 -16.29 3.28
N ALA A 150 11.18 -17.25 2.82
CA ALA A 150 10.66 -18.32 3.70
C ALA A 150 11.78 -19.24 4.18
N LYS A 151 11.86 -19.42 5.51
CA LYS A 151 12.82 -20.31 6.18
C LYS A 151 12.20 -21.70 6.34
N GLY A 152 12.65 -22.67 5.53
CA GLY A 152 12.22 -24.07 5.61
C GLY A 152 10.88 -24.38 4.93
N ILE A 153 10.59 -25.69 4.84
CA ILE A 153 9.44 -26.23 4.07
C ILE A 153 8.10 -25.82 4.68
N ALA A 154 7.98 -25.87 6.01
CA ALA A 154 6.73 -25.55 6.70
C ALA A 154 6.27 -24.10 6.43
N GLN A 155 7.21 -23.15 6.48
CA GLN A 155 6.92 -21.75 6.19
C GLN A 155 6.56 -21.54 4.71
N ARG A 156 7.25 -22.21 3.78
CA ARG A 156 6.91 -22.18 2.35
C ARG A 156 5.50 -22.69 2.09
N LEU A 157 5.13 -23.82 2.66
CA LEU A 157 3.77 -24.40 2.56
C LEU A 157 2.71 -23.46 3.15
N SER A 158 3.01 -22.78 4.26
CA SER A 158 2.13 -21.77 4.85
C SER A 158 1.90 -20.59 3.87
N LYS A 159 2.97 -20.09 3.24
CA LYS A 159 2.88 -19.01 2.25
C LYS A 159 2.12 -19.44 0.99
N MET A 160 2.33 -20.66 0.51
CA MET A 160 1.57 -21.23 -0.63
C MET A 160 0.07 -21.32 -0.32
N ARG A 161 -0.31 -21.78 0.87
CA ARG A 161 -1.72 -21.82 1.29
C ARG A 161 -2.32 -20.44 1.42
N TRP A 162 -1.57 -19.49 1.99
CA TRP A 162 -2.01 -18.11 2.10
C TRP A 162 -2.35 -17.50 0.73
N HIS A 163 -1.50 -17.68 -0.27
CA HIS A 163 -1.69 -17.16 -1.63
C HIS A 163 -2.57 -18.05 -2.52
N SER A 164 -3.34 -19.01 -1.95
CA SER A 164 -4.21 -19.93 -2.72
C SER A 164 -5.31 -19.23 -3.54
N PHE A 165 -5.61 -17.97 -3.28
CA PHE A 165 -6.54 -17.14 -4.07
C PHE A 165 -5.94 -16.61 -5.38
N LEU A 166 -4.62 -16.62 -5.53
CA LEU A 166 -3.92 -16.04 -6.68
C LEU A 166 -4.34 -16.63 -8.05
N PRO A 167 -4.60 -17.94 -8.21
CA PRO A 167 -5.14 -18.49 -9.46
C PRO A 167 -6.49 -17.88 -9.85
N MET A 168 -7.37 -17.59 -8.88
CA MET A 168 -8.63 -16.88 -9.12
C MET A 168 -8.38 -15.48 -9.65
N GLN A 169 -7.52 -14.69 -8.99
CA GLN A 169 -7.19 -13.33 -9.42
C GLN A 169 -6.62 -13.32 -10.83
N LYS A 170 -5.68 -14.23 -11.15
CA LYS A 170 -5.13 -14.38 -12.52
C LYS A 170 -6.19 -14.73 -13.57
N LYS A 171 -7.18 -15.53 -13.22
CA LYS A 171 -8.26 -15.93 -14.13
C LYS A 171 -9.26 -14.80 -14.34
N VAL A 172 -9.60 -14.08 -13.28
CA VAL A 172 -10.55 -12.97 -13.32
C VAL A 172 -9.96 -11.78 -14.05
N SER A 173 -8.75 -11.34 -13.70
CA SER A 173 -8.11 -10.16 -14.29
C SER A 173 -8.00 -10.21 -15.81
N LYS A 174 -7.77 -11.40 -16.40
CA LYS A 174 -7.74 -11.59 -17.85
C LYS A 174 -9.06 -11.24 -18.57
N LYS A 175 -10.17 -11.25 -17.85
CA LYS A 175 -11.52 -11.03 -18.36
C LYS A 175 -12.07 -9.65 -18.05
N ILE A 176 -11.35 -8.88 -17.23
CA ILE A 176 -11.71 -7.50 -16.94
C ILE A 176 -11.34 -6.62 -18.13
N GLN A 177 -12.28 -5.75 -18.51
CA GLN A 177 -12.14 -4.88 -19.69
C GLN A 177 -11.34 -3.62 -19.38
N VAL A 178 -11.58 -3.00 -18.22
CA VAL A 178 -10.92 -1.77 -17.80
C VAL A 178 -10.22 -1.99 -16.46
N ILE A 179 -8.89 -1.91 -16.49
CA ILE A 179 -8.04 -2.03 -15.31
C ILE A 179 -7.24 -0.73 -15.14
N VAL A 180 -7.18 -0.23 -13.91
CA VAL A 180 -6.31 0.89 -13.52
C VAL A 180 -5.20 0.37 -12.63
N THR A 181 -3.99 0.89 -12.84
CA THR A 181 -2.82 0.61 -12.00
C THR A 181 -1.99 1.88 -11.78
N PRO A 182 -1.29 2.02 -10.64
CA PRO A 182 -0.69 3.29 -10.27
C PRO A 182 0.68 3.58 -10.93
N SER A 183 1.24 2.67 -11.73
CA SER A 183 2.56 2.87 -12.36
C SER A 183 2.71 2.10 -13.67
N LEU A 184 3.61 2.57 -14.53
CA LEU A 184 4.00 1.85 -15.75
C LEU A 184 4.63 0.49 -15.42
N ASN A 185 5.45 0.43 -14.36
CA ASN A 185 6.03 -0.83 -13.91
C ASN A 185 4.94 -1.83 -13.51
N SER A 186 3.94 -1.39 -12.71
CA SER A 186 2.83 -2.28 -12.35
C SER A 186 2.02 -2.73 -13.56
N LYS A 187 1.84 -1.89 -14.58
CA LYS A 187 1.20 -2.25 -15.86
C LYS A 187 1.97 -3.39 -16.56
N VAL A 188 3.28 -3.27 -16.64
CA VAL A 188 4.15 -4.32 -17.23
C VAL A 188 4.08 -5.60 -16.40
N ASP A 189 4.14 -5.50 -15.08
CA ASP A 189 4.08 -6.65 -14.17
C ASP A 189 2.72 -7.37 -14.24
N ILE A 190 1.61 -6.64 -14.31
CA ILE A 190 0.26 -7.21 -14.46
C ILE A 190 0.16 -7.94 -15.80
N ASN A 191 0.63 -7.35 -16.89
CA ASN A 191 0.68 -8.01 -18.19
C ASN A 191 1.55 -9.28 -18.12
N GLY A 192 2.75 -9.19 -17.56
CA GLY A 192 3.68 -10.31 -17.45
C GLY A 192 3.18 -11.46 -16.60
N ASP A 193 2.66 -11.17 -15.40
CA ASP A 193 2.31 -12.16 -14.39
C ASP A 193 0.88 -12.67 -14.51
N PHE A 194 -0.07 -11.79 -14.85
CA PHE A 194 -1.49 -12.10 -14.96
C PHE A 194 -1.96 -12.32 -16.40
N LYS A 195 -1.12 -11.98 -17.40
CA LYS A 195 -1.44 -12.10 -18.83
C LYS A 195 -2.67 -11.28 -19.23
N VAL A 196 -2.81 -10.10 -18.64
CA VAL A 196 -3.82 -9.11 -19.02
C VAL A 196 -3.32 -8.36 -20.27
N PRO A 197 -4.14 -8.14 -21.31
CA PRO A 197 -3.75 -7.33 -22.47
C PRO A 197 -3.40 -5.89 -22.06
N LEU A 198 -2.32 -5.33 -22.61
CA LEU A 198 -1.84 -3.98 -22.25
C LEU A 198 -2.86 -2.87 -22.53
N GLN A 199 -3.71 -3.04 -23.56
CA GLN A 199 -4.77 -2.11 -23.93
C GLN A 199 -5.87 -2.01 -22.85
N ASN A 200 -6.07 -3.06 -22.05
CA ASN A 200 -7.04 -3.07 -20.95
C ASN A 200 -6.50 -2.39 -19.70
N ILE A 201 -5.21 -2.03 -19.65
CA ILE A 201 -4.57 -1.49 -18.46
C ILE A 201 -4.22 -0.02 -18.69
N GLN A 202 -4.86 0.85 -17.93
CA GLN A 202 -4.57 2.28 -17.88
C GLN A 202 -3.70 2.58 -16.65
N VAL A 203 -2.82 3.59 -16.78
CA VAL A 203 -1.99 4.05 -15.67
C VAL A 203 -2.56 5.36 -15.16
N ILE A 204 -3.08 5.34 -13.93
CA ILE A 204 -3.46 6.53 -13.16
C ILE A 204 -2.75 6.40 -11.82
N PRO A 205 -1.76 7.26 -11.53
CA PRO A 205 -1.02 7.19 -10.27
C PRO A 205 -1.93 7.37 -9.05
N ASN A 206 -1.46 6.97 -7.89
CA ASN A 206 -2.10 7.38 -6.64
C ASN A 206 -1.73 8.84 -6.33
N GLY A 207 -2.60 9.54 -5.63
CA GLY A 207 -2.32 10.89 -5.16
C GLY A 207 -1.61 10.91 -3.81
N ILE A 208 -0.94 12.03 -3.54
CA ILE A 208 -0.38 12.39 -2.24
C ILE A 208 -1.18 13.57 -1.69
N ASP A 209 -1.55 13.53 -0.41
CA ASP A 209 -2.20 14.68 0.25
C ASP A 209 -1.16 15.74 0.59
N THR A 210 -0.87 16.61 -0.38
CA THR A 210 0.14 17.68 -0.28
C THR A 210 -0.26 18.82 0.67
N ASN A 211 -1.48 18.82 1.19
CA ASN A 211 -1.92 19.75 2.23
C ASN A 211 -1.52 19.26 3.63
N ILE A 212 -1.48 17.95 3.82
CA ILE A 212 -1.02 17.34 5.07
C ILE A 212 0.48 17.10 5.03
N PHE A 213 0.96 16.41 3.97
CA PHE A 213 2.38 16.21 3.74
C PHE A 213 2.97 17.46 3.07
N CYS A 214 3.47 18.35 3.90
CA CYS A 214 4.04 19.62 3.47
C CYS A 214 5.19 20.03 4.40
N PRO A 215 6.09 20.93 3.95
CA PRO A 215 7.09 21.50 4.82
C PRO A 215 6.45 22.23 6.00
N LEU A 216 7.02 22.07 7.18
CA LEU A 216 6.59 22.72 8.41
C LEU A 216 7.68 23.72 8.84
N PRO A 217 7.61 25.00 8.45
CA PRO A 217 8.70 25.98 8.66
C PRO A 217 9.06 26.18 10.14
N ALA A 218 8.11 25.97 11.06
CA ALA A 218 8.34 26.06 12.50
C ALA A 218 9.08 24.85 13.08
N VAL A 219 9.21 23.74 12.32
CA VAL A 219 9.86 22.52 12.75
C VAL A 219 11.27 22.48 12.18
N LYS A 220 12.26 22.47 13.06
CA LYS A 220 13.67 22.35 12.66
C LYS A 220 14.04 20.88 12.48
N ALA A 221 14.61 20.55 11.32
CA ALA A 221 15.22 19.24 11.12
C ALA A 221 16.39 19.00 12.09
N LEU A 222 16.41 17.83 12.69
CA LEU A 222 17.50 17.43 13.59
C LEU A 222 18.64 16.83 12.76
N PRO A 223 19.90 17.23 13.01
CA PRO A 223 21.05 16.63 12.33
C PRO A 223 21.07 15.10 12.53
N TYR A 224 21.47 14.38 11.47
CA TYR A 224 21.66 12.93 11.46
C TYR A 224 20.42 12.10 11.83
N ARG A 225 19.22 12.74 11.82
CA ARG A 225 17.97 12.03 12.04
C ARG A 225 17.44 11.47 10.72
N ILE A 226 17.26 10.17 10.71
CA ILE A 226 16.81 9.37 9.57
C ILE A 226 15.38 8.93 9.84
N ILE A 227 14.52 8.94 8.82
CA ILE A 227 13.17 8.38 8.93
C ILE A 227 12.94 7.32 7.85
N THR A 228 12.23 6.25 8.20
CA THR A 228 11.68 5.30 7.26
C THR A 228 10.24 4.92 7.65
N THR A 229 9.37 4.83 6.67
CA THR A 229 8.02 4.27 6.86
C THR A 229 8.03 2.86 6.30
N ALA A 230 8.11 1.87 7.18
CA ALA A 230 8.22 0.48 6.79
C ALA A 230 7.39 -0.43 7.71
N SER A 231 6.67 -1.38 7.13
CA SER A 231 6.13 -2.49 7.89
C SER A 231 7.27 -3.37 8.34
N ALA A 232 7.63 -3.31 9.63
CA ALA A 232 8.64 -4.18 10.20
C ALA A 232 8.23 -5.65 10.00
N ASP A 233 9.21 -6.54 9.94
CA ASP A 233 9.02 -7.97 9.64
C ASP A 233 8.38 -8.29 8.27
N VAL A 234 8.35 -7.33 7.35
CA VAL A 234 7.98 -7.53 5.95
C VAL A 234 9.23 -7.39 5.09
N PRO A 235 9.86 -8.50 4.65
CA PRO A 235 11.14 -8.47 3.94
C PRO A 235 11.13 -7.59 2.69
N LEU A 236 9.98 -7.51 2.01
CA LEU A 236 9.77 -6.68 0.82
C LEU A 236 10.08 -5.19 1.06
N LYS A 237 9.92 -4.71 2.30
CA LYS A 237 10.19 -3.32 2.67
C LYS A 237 11.66 -3.00 2.95
N GLY A 238 12.50 -4.03 3.01
CA GLY A 238 13.96 -3.88 3.06
C GLY A 238 14.51 -3.22 4.32
N LEU A 239 13.75 -3.17 5.42
CA LEU A 239 14.19 -2.55 6.69
C LEU A 239 15.51 -3.14 7.19
N ASP A 240 15.75 -4.44 7.00
CA ASP A 240 16.98 -5.12 7.39
C ASP A 240 18.22 -4.44 6.78
N PHE A 241 18.17 -4.04 5.51
CA PHE A 241 19.29 -3.36 4.84
C PHE A 241 19.55 -1.98 5.44
N THR A 242 18.48 -1.26 5.82
CA THR A 242 18.59 0.03 6.51
C THR A 242 19.19 -0.14 7.90
N LEU A 243 18.79 -1.17 8.66
CA LEU A 243 19.36 -1.46 9.98
C LEU A 243 20.87 -1.79 9.88
N HIS A 244 21.28 -2.58 8.90
CA HIS A 244 22.72 -2.83 8.67
C HIS A 244 23.48 -1.55 8.25
N ALA A 245 22.86 -0.64 7.46
CA ALA A 245 23.45 0.65 7.14
C ALA A 245 23.61 1.53 8.39
N MET A 246 22.68 1.47 9.33
CA MET A 246 22.77 2.19 10.62
C MET A 246 23.99 1.75 11.44
N VAL A 247 24.39 0.48 11.38
CA VAL A 247 25.62 0.03 12.08
C VAL A 247 26.84 0.79 11.57
N LYS A 248 26.94 1.01 10.25
CA LYS A 248 28.05 1.77 9.65
C LYS A 248 27.93 3.26 9.96
N LEU A 249 26.74 3.83 9.89
CA LEU A 249 26.50 5.24 10.22
C LEU A 249 26.85 5.57 11.65
N LYS A 250 26.47 4.72 12.61
CA LYS A 250 26.74 4.89 14.03
C LYS A 250 28.24 5.01 14.34
N SER A 251 29.11 4.37 13.56
CA SER A 251 30.56 4.47 13.78
C SER A 251 31.17 5.82 13.37
N GLU A 252 30.52 6.55 12.46
CA GLU A 252 31.01 7.86 11.96
C GLU A 252 30.18 9.02 12.53
N TYR A 253 28.88 8.80 12.77
CA TYR A 253 27.92 9.79 13.26
C TYR A 253 27.29 9.26 14.54
N LEU A 254 27.91 9.54 15.69
CA LEU A 254 27.50 9.00 17.00
C LEU A 254 26.05 9.35 17.37
N ASP A 255 25.57 10.49 16.91
CA ASP A 255 24.22 10.99 17.16
C ASP A 255 23.22 10.55 16.09
N ALA A 256 23.60 9.65 15.16
CA ALA A 256 22.68 9.15 14.15
C ALA A 256 21.56 8.33 14.79
N GLU A 257 20.32 8.73 14.52
CA GLU A 257 19.11 8.03 14.95
C GLU A 257 18.20 7.67 13.78
N LEU A 258 17.53 6.53 13.88
CA LEU A 258 16.54 6.07 12.92
C LEU A 258 15.15 6.02 13.56
N ILE A 259 14.23 6.76 12.98
CA ILE A 259 12.80 6.68 13.30
C ILE A 259 12.13 5.76 12.30
N VAL A 260 11.51 4.70 12.79
CA VAL A 260 10.74 3.76 11.99
C VAL A 260 9.26 3.97 12.26
N ILE A 261 8.51 4.45 11.27
CA ILE A 261 7.05 4.51 11.34
C ILE A 261 6.53 3.11 11.00
N GLY A 262 6.15 2.38 12.04
CA GLY A 262 5.76 0.98 11.96
C GLY A 262 5.94 0.27 13.29
N SER A 263 5.59 -1.01 13.35
CA SER A 263 5.69 -1.82 14.56
C SER A 263 6.36 -3.16 14.25
N PRO A 264 7.41 -3.54 14.98
CA PRO A 264 7.94 -4.89 14.92
C PRO A 264 6.95 -5.85 15.57
N ARG A 265 6.98 -7.12 15.18
CA ARG A 265 6.25 -8.17 15.87
C ARG A 265 6.98 -8.53 17.16
N PRO A 266 6.28 -8.72 18.28
CA PRO A 266 6.88 -9.26 19.48
C PRO A 266 7.63 -10.57 19.17
N ASP A 267 8.87 -10.67 19.65
CA ASP A 267 9.78 -11.79 19.36
C ASP A 267 10.00 -12.05 17.85
N GLY A 268 9.77 -11.03 17.01
CA GLY A 268 9.89 -11.06 15.57
C GLY A 268 11.34 -11.05 15.09
N HIS A 269 11.50 -11.10 13.76
CA HIS A 269 12.81 -11.02 13.13
C HIS A 269 13.49 -9.67 13.40
N THR A 270 12.73 -8.58 13.28
CA THR A 270 13.26 -7.21 13.44
C THR A 270 13.75 -6.96 14.86
N GLU A 271 13.05 -7.39 15.89
CA GLU A 271 13.50 -7.22 17.28
C GLU A 271 14.80 -7.97 17.56
N ARG A 272 14.90 -9.22 17.09
CA ARG A 272 16.15 -10.00 17.21
C ARG A 272 17.30 -9.34 16.46
N LEU A 273 17.07 -8.89 15.24
CA LEU A 273 18.09 -8.21 14.43
C LEU A 273 18.59 -6.93 15.11
N LEU A 274 17.71 -6.14 15.76
CA LEU A 274 18.13 -4.96 16.52
C LEU A 274 19.03 -5.31 17.70
N GLN A 275 18.74 -6.39 18.41
CA GLN A 275 19.58 -6.89 19.50
C GLN A 275 20.93 -7.38 18.98
N ASP A 276 20.93 -8.19 17.92
CA ASP A 276 22.16 -8.72 17.30
C ASP A 276 23.08 -7.60 16.77
N LEU A 277 22.51 -6.52 16.25
CA LEU A 277 23.23 -5.37 15.71
C LEU A 277 23.59 -4.31 16.80
N GLY A 278 23.09 -4.44 18.00
CA GLY A 278 23.32 -3.48 19.10
C GLY A 278 22.75 -2.09 18.80
N LEU A 279 21.59 -2.00 18.12
CA LEU A 279 20.98 -0.75 17.68
C LEU A 279 19.81 -0.26 18.57
N GLY A 280 19.58 -0.87 19.72
CA GLY A 280 18.43 -0.56 20.57
C GLY A 280 18.31 0.88 21.03
N LYS A 281 19.42 1.64 21.07
CA LYS A 281 19.43 3.06 21.45
C LYS A 281 19.28 4.00 20.25
N GLN A 282 19.61 3.54 19.04
CA GLN A 282 19.63 4.34 17.82
C GLN A 282 18.35 4.23 17.00
N VAL A 283 17.51 3.23 17.28
CA VAL A 283 16.29 2.97 16.50
C VAL A 283 15.06 3.10 17.37
N THR A 284 14.16 3.98 16.97
CA THR A 284 12.89 4.22 17.67
C THR A 284 11.72 3.88 16.74
N PHE A 285 10.83 3.01 17.19
CA PHE A 285 9.58 2.71 16.49
C PHE A 285 8.46 3.63 16.96
N LYS A 286 7.70 4.16 15.99
CA LYS A 286 6.50 4.97 16.24
C LYS A 286 5.31 4.35 15.54
N THR A 287 4.23 4.16 16.28
CA THR A 287 3.01 3.47 15.81
C THR A 287 1.78 4.33 16.05
N ASN A 288 0.71 4.03 15.31
CA ASN A 288 -0.59 4.69 15.45
C ASN A 288 -0.53 6.21 15.29
N LEU A 289 0.41 6.71 14.49
CA LEU A 289 0.50 8.12 14.17
C LEU A 289 -0.57 8.51 13.15
N THR A 290 -1.13 9.70 13.33
CA THR A 290 -1.95 10.37 12.31
C THR A 290 -1.07 10.82 11.14
N LYS A 291 -1.66 11.11 9.98
CA LYS A 291 -0.93 11.66 8.83
C LYS A 291 -0.17 12.95 9.17
N LYS A 292 -0.75 13.82 10.02
CA LYS A 292 -0.10 15.05 10.48
C LYS A 292 1.14 14.76 11.32
N GLU A 293 1.05 13.82 12.26
CA GLU A 293 2.21 13.41 13.08
C GLU A 293 3.29 12.75 12.23
N ILE A 294 2.92 11.97 11.18
CA ILE A 294 3.89 11.43 10.22
C ILE A 294 4.59 12.56 9.45
N ALA A 295 3.84 13.57 8.99
CA ALA A 295 4.41 14.74 8.32
C ALA A 295 5.37 15.52 9.24
N GLU A 296 5.05 15.65 10.55
CA GLU A 296 5.96 16.22 11.53
C GLU A 296 7.26 15.41 11.70
N GLU A 297 7.16 14.08 11.68
CA GLU A 297 8.35 13.23 11.75
C GLU A 297 9.23 13.37 10.48
N TYR A 298 8.63 13.49 9.29
CA TYR A 298 9.39 13.84 8.08
C TYR A 298 10.06 15.21 8.21
N ALA A 299 9.35 16.24 8.69
CA ALA A 299 9.90 17.58 8.89
C ALA A 299 11.05 17.63 9.90
N LYS A 300 11.02 16.79 10.95
CA LYS A 300 12.09 16.65 11.95
C LYS A 300 13.31 15.88 11.43
N SER A 301 13.22 15.22 10.28
CA SER A 301 14.27 14.33 9.80
C SER A 301 15.13 14.99 8.72
N SER A 302 16.44 14.78 8.78
CA SER A 302 17.38 15.27 7.78
C SER A 302 17.40 14.43 6.50
N VAL A 303 16.95 13.17 6.58
CA VAL A 303 16.83 12.27 5.42
C VAL A 303 15.73 11.23 5.63
N ALA A 304 14.98 10.97 4.58
CA ALA A 304 14.08 9.82 4.49
C ALA A 304 14.75 8.67 3.72
N VAL A 305 14.47 7.43 4.12
CA VAL A 305 14.99 6.23 3.46
C VAL A 305 13.84 5.31 3.08
N VAL A 306 13.77 4.91 1.81
CA VAL A 306 12.84 3.89 1.32
C VAL A 306 13.66 2.79 0.66
N SER A 307 13.91 1.71 1.41
CA SER A 307 14.78 0.59 1.02
C SER A 307 14.03 -0.60 0.43
N SER A 308 12.81 -0.41 -0.02
CA SER A 308 11.94 -1.45 -0.53
C SER A 308 12.56 -2.24 -1.69
N LEU A 309 12.29 -3.55 -1.72
CA LEU A 309 12.68 -4.44 -2.83
C LEU A 309 11.63 -4.44 -3.96
N TYR A 310 10.45 -3.96 -3.67
CA TYR A 310 9.37 -3.76 -4.63
C TYR A 310 8.32 -2.79 -4.06
N GLU A 311 7.76 -1.93 -4.92
CA GLU A 311 6.65 -1.03 -4.61
C GLU A 311 5.69 -0.94 -5.80
N GLY A 312 4.38 -1.09 -5.54
CA GLY A 312 3.37 -0.86 -6.57
C GLY A 312 3.18 0.62 -6.90
N PHE A 313 3.24 1.46 -5.87
CA PHE A 313 3.29 2.93 -5.96
C PHE A 313 4.41 3.49 -5.07
N GLY A 314 4.32 3.38 -3.75
CA GLY A 314 5.33 3.91 -2.83
C GLY A 314 4.87 5.20 -2.16
N PHE A 315 3.77 5.16 -1.43
CA PHE A 315 3.32 6.32 -0.64
C PHE A 315 4.43 6.97 0.18
N PRO A 316 5.31 6.22 0.89
CA PRO A 316 6.39 6.84 1.67
C PRO A 316 7.36 7.68 0.84
N VAL A 317 7.57 7.34 -0.43
CA VAL A 317 8.39 8.13 -1.36
C VAL A 317 7.73 9.48 -1.63
N GLY A 318 6.46 9.45 -2.05
CA GLY A 318 5.71 10.67 -2.33
C GLY A 318 5.49 11.56 -1.10
N GLU A 319 5.25 10.95 0.07
CA GLU A 319 5.08 11.65 1.36
C GLU A 319 6.36 12.38 1.79
N ALA A 320 7.52 11.71 1.72
CA ALA A 320 8.82 12.31 2.02
C ALA A 320 9.11 13.49 1.09
N MET A 321 8.92 13.31 -0.23
CA MET A 321 9.11 14.36 -1.23
C MET A 321 8.14 15.52 -1.02
N ALA A 322 6.88 15.26 -0.73
CA ALA A 322 5.88 16.28 -0.44
C ALA A 322 6.24 17.12 0.80
N CYS A 323 6.91 16.53 1.79
CA CYS A 323 7.44 17.23 2.96
C CYS A 323 8.77 17.97 2.68
N SER A 324 9.30 17.93 1.46
CA SER A 324 10.64 18.44 1.12
C SER A 324 11.74 17.82 1.99
N THR A 325 11.61 16.57 2.37
CA THR A 325 12.63 15.81 3.11
C THR A 325 13.57 15.15 2.09
N PRO A 326 14.89 15.37 2.15
CA PRO A 326 15.85 14.68 1.28
C PRO A 326 15.65 13.17 1.31
N LEU A 327 15.69 12.53 0.14
CA LEU A 327 15.26 11.13 0.01
C LEU A 327 16.37 10.25 -0.61
N VAL A 328 16.65 9.15 0.07
CA VAL A 328 17.37 7.98 -0.47
C VAL A 328 16.34 6.89 -0.73
N ALA A 329 16.21 6.42 -1.96
CA ALA A 329 15.26 5.38 -2.30
C ALA A 329 15.85 4.35 -3.25
N THR A 330 15.36 3.12 -3.20
CA THR A 330 15.79 2.07 -4.11
C THR A 330 15.29 2.29 -5.54
N ASN A 331 16.14 2.01 -6.52
CA ASN A 331 15.79 2.08 -7.94
C ASN A 331 15.03 0.81 -8.36
N VAL A 332 13.77 0.68 -7.90
CA VAL A 332 12.92 -0.49 -8.19
C VAL A 332 11.48 -0.09 -8.48
N ALA A 333 10.87 -0.88 -9.34
CA ALA A 333 9.43 -0.81 -9.63
C ALA A 333 8.96 0.64 -9.90
N SER A 334 7.95 1.12 -9.20
CA SER A 334 7.36 2.45 -9.38
C SER A 334 8.20 3.60 -8.81
N ILE A 335 9.21 3.34 -7.98
CA ILE A 335 9.94 4.40 -7.25
C ILE A 335 10.57 5.42 -8.20
N PRO A 336 11.28 5.03 -9.28
CA PRO A 336 11.84 6.00 -10.24
C PRO A 336 10.78 6.85 -10.96
N GLU A 337 9.58 6.28 -11.18
CA GLU A 337 8.48 7.01 -11.83
C GLU A 337 7.96 8.16 -10.94
N ILE A 338 7.97 7.95 -9.60
CA ILE A 338 7.51 8.96 -8.64
C ILE A 338 8.60 9.97 -8.35
N THR A 339 9.83 9.50 -8.16
CA THR A 339 10.92 10.39 -7.75
C THR A 339 11.41 11.30 -8.86
N GLY A 340 11.32 10.87 -10.13
CA GLY A 340 12.05 11.53 -11.19
C GLY A 340 13.53 11.68 -10.81
N PRO A 341 14.20 12.81 -11.14
CA PRO A 341 15.59 13.07 -10.77
C PRO A 341 15.77 13.67 -9.37
N PHE A 342 14.69 13.73 -8.55
CA PHE A 342 14.66 14.51 -7.32
C PHE A 342 14.96 13.71 -6.05
N ALA A 343 15.40 12.47 -6.18
CA ALA A 343 15.84 11.64 -5.06
C ALA A 343 17.18 10.96 -5.40
N GLN A 344 17.89 10.52 -4.38
CA GLN A 344 19.07 9.68 -4.56
C GLN A 344 18.64 8.23 -4.72
N LEU A 345 18.62 7.75 -5.97
CA LEU A 345 18.28 6.37 -6.30
C LEU A 345 19.49 5.45 -6.12
N ILE A 346 19.27 4.34 -5.42
CA ILE A 346 20.30 3.36 -5.05
C ILE A 346 19.89 1.94 -5.48
N LEU A 347 20.88 1.04 -5.58
CA LEU A 347 20.61 -0.38 -5.86
C LEU A 347 19.83 -1.04 -4.72
N PRO A 348 18.78 -1.83 -5.04
CA PRO A 348 18.00 -2.54 -4.04
C PRO A 348 18.81 -3.64 -3.33
N GLY A 349 18.50 -3.88 -2.06
CA GLY A 349 19.16 -4.92 -1.27
C GLY A 349 20.64 -4.66 -0.99
N ASN A 350 21.08 -3.40 -1.12
CA ASN A 350 22.49 -3.02 -0.96
C ASN A 350 22.66 -2.06 0.24
N THR A 351 23.15 -2.60 1.34
CA THR A 351 23.43 -1.87 2.58
C THR A 351 24.44 -0.74 2.37
N ASP A 352 25.49 -0.97 1.54
CA ASP A 352 26.53 0.02 1.31
C ASP A 352 26.01 1.19 0.50
N ALA A 353 25.13 0.94 -0.45
CA ALA A 353 24.47 1.99 -1.22
C ALA A 353 23.55 2.85 -0.34
N ILE A 354 22.82 2.24 0.61
CA ILE A 354 22.00 2.99 1.58
C ILE A 354 22.90 3.86 2.46
N TYR A 355 23.96 3.28 3.03
CA TYR A 355 24.92 4.01 3.86
C TYR A 355 25.52 5.20 3.08
N ALA A 356 26.03 4.96 1.88
CA ALA A 356 26.64 6.01 1.05
C ALA A 356 25.62 7.12 0.69
N GLY A 357 24.37 6.72 0.36
CA GLY A 357 23.30 7.66 0.07
C GLY A 357 22.98 8.59 1.24
N ILE A 358 22.85 8.06 2.43
CA ILE A 358 22.61 8.84 3.65
C ILE A 358 23.81 9.75 3.95
N LYS A 359 25.03 9.20 3.87
CA LYS A 359 26.27 9.95 4.11
C LYS A 359 26.41 11.15 3.19
N ASN A 360 26.12 10.99 1.89
CA ASN A 360 26.15 12.10 0.93
C ASN A 360 25.21 13.24 1.35
N ILE A 361 24.01 12.92 1.83
CA ILE A 361 23.04 13.93 2.30
C ILE A 361 23.56 14.63 3.56
N PHE A 362 24.16 13.89 4.49
CA PHE A 362 24.73 14.46 5.70
C PHE A 362 25.92 15.40 5.43
N GLN A 363 26.71 15.10 4.37
CA GLN A 363 27.88 15.90 3.97
C GLN A 363 27.50 17.17 3.21
N ASP A 364 26.41 17.17 2.46
CA ASP A 364 25.97 18.35 1.69
C ASP A 364 24.44 18.56 1.83
N PRO A 365 23.98 18.89 3.04
CA PRO A 365 22.54 19.04 3.32
C PRO A 365 21.88 20.15 2.50
N ALA A 366 22.62 21.20 2.14
CA ALA A 366 22.07 22.32 1.37
C ALA A 366 21.70 21.91 -0.06
N LYS A 367 22.58 21.18 -0.75
CA LYS A 367 22.34 20.64 -2.09
C LYS A 367 21.12 19.73 -2.11
N TYR A 368 21.06 18.78 -1.16
CA TYR A 368 19.95 17.81 -1.14
C TYR A 368 18.63 18.43 -0.67
N LYS A 369 18.67 19.50 0.13
CA LYS A 369 17.48 20.28 0.46
C LYS A 369 16.91 20.98 -0.78
N MET A 370 17.75 21.60 -1.60
CA MET A 370 17.30 22.20 -2.88
C MET A 370 16.69 21.16 -3.81
N GLN A 371 17.30 19.97 -3.90
CA GLN A 371 16.76 18.86 -4.70
C GLN A 371 15.40 18.39 -4.15
N ALA A 372 15.24 18.31 -2.83
CA ALA A 372 13.99 17.92 -2.18
C ALA A 372 12.87 18.95 -2.38
N ASP A 373 13.20 20.25 -2.42
CA ASP A 373 12.23 21.32 -2.71
C ASP A 373 11.71 21.24 -4.14
N LEU A 374 12.58 20.94 -5.11
CA LEU A 374 12.16 20.65 -6.50
C LEU A 374 11.32 19.37 -6.58
N GLY A 375 11.70 18.35 -5.80
CA GLY A 375 10.94 17.11 -5.68
C GLY A 375 9.53 17.34 -5.14
N ARG A 376 9.35 18.24 -4.17
CA ARG A 376 8.02 18.63 -3.71
C ARG A 376 7.19 19.25 -4.84
N GLN A 377 7.77 20.15 -5.61
CA GLN A 377 7.08 20.78 -6.73
C GLN A 377 6.58 19.72 -7.73
N HIS A 378 7.45 18.76 -8.05
CA HIS A 378 7.11 17.64 -8.91
C HIS A 378 5.92 16.80 -8.36
N ILE A 379 5.86 16.54 -7.03
CA ILE A 379 4.73 15.84 -6.42
C ILE A 379 3.44 16.67 -6.50
N ILE A 380 3.51 17.98 -6.23
CA ILE A 380 2.35 18.87 -6.31
C ILE A 380 1.77 18.90 -7.73
N GLU A 381 2.60 18.93 -8.75
CA GLU A 381 2.15 19.02 -10.14
C GLU A 381 1.58 17.71 -10.66
N ASN A 382 2.19 16.57 -10.32
CA ASN A 382 1.90 15.30 -10.98
C ASN A 382 1.14 14.28 -10.12
N PHE A 383 1.20 14.39 -8.78
CA PHE A 383 0.69 13.36 -7.87
C PHE A 383 -0.26 13.90 -6.79
N ASN A 384 -0.88 15.07 -6.98
CA ASN A 384 -1.90 15.51 -6.04
C ASN A 384 -3.27 14.88 -6.34
N TRP A 385 -4.08 14.66 -5.29
CA TRP A 385 -5.38 14.00 -5.42
C TRP A 385 -6.39 14.74 -6.31
N LYS A 386 -6.25 16.06 -6.50
CA LYS A 386 -7.13 16.81 -7.41
C LYS A 386 -6.86 16.42 -8.86
N THR A 387 -5.60 16.41 -9.28
CA THR A 387 -5.18 15.96 -10.62
C THR A 387 -5.57 14.50 -10.86
N ILE A 388 -5.32 13.64 -9.88
CA ILE A 388 -5.66 12.22 -9.97
C ILE A 388 -7.18 12.02 -10.04
N GLY A 389 -7.95 12.77 -9.25
CA GLY A 389 -9.41 12.73 -9.30
C GLY A 389 -9.97 13.07 -10.68
N LEU A 390 -9.44 14.10 -11.35
CA LEU A 390 -9.83 14.48 -12.72
C LEU A 390 -9.50 13.36 -13.73
N ALA A 391 -8.35 12.72 -13.61
CA ALA A 391 -7.99 11.59 -14.47
C ALA A 391 -8.95 10.38 -14.28
N TYR A 392 -9.37 10.14 -13.03
CA TYR A 392 -10.43 9.15 -12.78
C TYR A 392 -11.77 9.58 -13.35
N GLU A 393 -12.18 10.83 -13.19
CA GLU A 393 -13.44 11.35 -13.73
C GLU A 393 -13.52 11.16 -15.25
N GLU A 394 -12.46 11.48 -15.99
CA GLU A 394 -12.37 11.25 -17.43
C GLU A 394 -12.58 9.75 -17.76
N LEU A 395 -11.91 8.88 -17.04
CA LEU A 395 -12.05 7.43 -17.22
C LEU A 395 -13.45 6.92 -16.87
N LEU A 396 -14.09 7.46 -15.82
CA LEU A 396 -15.47 7.11 -15.43
C LEU A 396 -16.44 7.41 -16.58
N TYR A 397 -16.41 8.62 -17.12
CA TYR A 397 -17.27 8.99 -18.26
C TYR A 397 -17.01 8.16 -19.48
N LYS A 398 -15.75 7.89 -19.81
CA LYS A 398 -15.38 7.00 -20.92
C LYS A 398 -15.97 5.60 -20.73
N THR A 399 -15.81 5.01 -19.53
CA THR A 399 -16.30 3.66 -19.24
C THR A 399 -17.82 3.57 -19.30
N ILE A 400 -18.53 4.60 -18.84
CA ILE A 400 -20.00 4.68 -18.92
C ILE A 400 -20.44 4.70 -20.39
N ASN A 401 -19.84 5.58 -21.20
CA ASN A 401 -20.18 5.73 -22.62
C ASN A 401 -19.92 4.45 -23.42
N GLU A 402 -18.80 3.78 -23.21
CA GLU A 402 -18.43 2.52 -23.86
C GLU A 402 -19.34 1.34 -23.46
N PHE A 403 -19.95 1.38 -22.28
CA PHE A 403 -20.90 0.35 -21.84
C PHE A 403 -22.29 0.53 -22.43
N THR A 404 -22.69 1.75 -22.75
CA THR A 404 -24.02 2.07 -23.29
C THR A 404 -24.12 1.97 -24.81
N CYS A 405 -23.00 1.86 -25.51
CA CYS A 405 -22.90 1.62 -26.94
C CYS A 405 -22.87 0.13 -27.29
#